data_791bff776e28c690e1887f89ceb7a527
#
_entry.id   791bff776e28c690e1887f89ceb7a527
#
_cell.length_a   1.000
_cell.length_b   1.000
_cell.length_c   1.000
_cell.angle_alpha   90.00
_cell.angle_beta   90.00
_cell.angle_gamma   90.00
#
_symmetry.space_group_name_H-M   'P 1'
#
loop_
_entity.id
_entity.type
_entity.pdbx_description
1 polymer ?
#
loop_
_entity_poly.entity_id
_entity_poly.type
_entity_poly.pdbx_seq_one_letter_code
_entity_poly.pdbx_strand_id
1 'polypeptide(L)'
;MTIATPVRAGVSLDALLAAKERRAARQADWLTHYQQPVISLTLVTPGEIKDSLRYRNTMGVALQMCDQLLWENRWQVLDRQLLWLPTGPEALWCVAHPAAEIKAHCAELEQTHPLGRLWDLDVICPENGHVGRQSLGSHLRRCLICDEPAHACSRSRKHPVEQVVARVEKMIDDWFARD
;
A
#
# COMPACT_ATOMS: atom_id res chain seq x y z
N MET A 1 -15.98 8.68 17.37
CA MET A 1 -15.86 7.36 16.72
C MET A 1 -14.79 6.56 17.47
N THR A 2 -15.19 5.56 18.24
CA THR A 2 -14.26 4.77 19.04
C THR A 2 -13.53 3.81 18.09
N ILE A 3 -12.25 4.05 17.86
CA ILE A 3 -11.40 3.09 17.12
C ILE A 3 -11.24 1.87 18.03
N ALA A 4 -11.87 0.77 17.67
CA ALA A 4 -11.72 -0.49 18.40
C ALA A 4 -10.23 -0.86 18.48
N THR A 5 -9.78 -1.22 19.68
CA THR A 5 -8.38 -1.64 19.91
C THR A 5 -8.10 -2.88 19.04
N PRO A 6 -7.07 -2.85 18.18
CA PRO A 6 -6.77 -3.99 17.33
C PRO A 6 -6.35 -5.20 18.18
N VAL A 7 -6.97 -6.34 17.92
CA VAL A 7 -6.56 -7.61 18.52
C VAL A 7 -5.25 -8.00 17.86
N ARG A 8 -4.17 -8.08 18.65
CA ARG A 8 -2.84 -8.55 18.18
C ARG A 8 -2.87 -10.07 17.98
N ALA A 9 -3.57 -10.53 16.97
CA ALA A 9 -3.57 -11.93 16.56
C ALA A 9 -2.73 -12.09 15.29
N GLY A 10 -1.90 -13.13 15.27
CA GLY A 10 -1.18 -13.53 14.07
C GLY A 10 -2.18 -13.96 12.98
N VAL A 11 -1.90 -13.58 11.73
CA VAL A 11 -2.75 -13.91 10.58
C VAL A 11 -2.17 -15.12 9.86
N SER A 12 -3.00 -16.14 9.60
CA SER A 12 -2.61 -17.34 8.86
C SER A 12 -2.36 -17.04 7.37
N LEU A 13 -1.57 -17.90 6.73
CA LEU A 13 -1.34 -17.81 5.28
C LEU A 13 -2.66 -17.92 4.51
N ASP A 14 -3.55 -18.83 4.89
CA ASP A 14 -4.84 -19.01 4.22
C ASP A 14 -5.70 -17.74 4.32
N ALA A 15 -5.71 -17.08 5.48
CA ALA A 15 -6.43 -15.82 5.65
C ALA A 15 -5.84 -14.70 4.77
N LEU A 16 -4.50 -14.63 4.63
CA LEU A 16 -3.83 -13.68 3.75
C LEU A 16 -4.15 -13.94 2.27
N LEU A 17 -4.13 -15.20 1.83
CA LEU A 17 -4.50 -15.56 0.47
C LEU A 17 -5.95 -15.22 0.16
N ALA A 18 -6.87 -15.56 1.07
CA ALA A 18 -8.29 -15.21 0.92
C ALA A 18 -8.52 -13.68 0.89
N ALA A 19 -7.79 -12.91 1.69
CA ALA A 19 -7.85 -11.44 1.64
C ALA A 19 -7.34 -10.89 0.30
N LYS A 20 -6.27 -11.47 -0.23
CA LYS A 20 -5.72 -11.10 -1.54
C LYS A 20 -6.71 -11.38 -2.68
N GLU A 21 -7.38 -12.53 -2.64
CA GLU A 21 -8.42 -12.87 -3.62
C GLU A 21 -9.62 -11.92 -3.55
N ARG A 22 -10.10 -11.61 -2.34
CA ARG A 22 -11.20 -10.63 -2.15
C ARG A 22 -10.81 -9.23 -2.63
N ARG A 23 -9.57 -8.81 -2.40
CA ARG A 23 -9.07 -7.53 -2.92
C ARG A 23 -9.05 -7.52 -4.45
N ALA A 24 -8.55 -8.58 -5.07
CA ALA A 24 -8.53 -8.71 -6.53
C ALA A 24 -9.96 -8.68 -7.12
N ALA A 25 -10.91 -9.38 -6.49
CA ALA A 25 -12.31 -9.36 -6.91
C ALA A 25 -12.91 -7.94 -6.81
N ARG A 26 -12.68 -7.23 -5.71
CA ARG A 26 -13.14 -5.85 -5.53
C ARG A 26 -12.54 -4.89 -6.56
N GLN A 27 -11.26 -5.03 -6.88
CA GLN A 27 -10.61 -4.26 -7.94
C GLN A 27 -11.26 -4.53 -9.31
N ALA A 28 -11.52 -5.80 -9.63
CA ALA A 28 -12.17 -6.18 -10.89
C ALA A 28 -13.61 -5.63 -10.98
N ASP A 29 -14.38 -5.69 -9.90
CA ASP A 29 -15.74 -5.14 -9.84
C ASP A 29 -15.73 -3.62 -10.09
N TRP A 30 -14.80 -2.89 -9.48
CA TRP A 30 -14.67 -1.45 -9.68
C TRP A 30 -14.26 -1.09 -11.09
N LEU A 31 -13.28 -1.80 -11.67
CA LEU A 31 -12.87 -1.61 -13.06
C LEU A 31 -14.01 -1.85 -14.04
N THR A 32 -14.83 -2.88 -13.79
CA THR A 32 -15.99 -3.19 -14.62
C THR A 32 -17.08 -2.14 -14.49
N HIS A 33 -17.35 -1.67 -13.26
CA HIS A 33 -18.42 -0.71 -13.00
C HIS A 33 -18.09 0.70 -13.49
N TYR A 34 -16.90 1.19 -13.16
CA TYR A 34 -16.53 2.59 -13.43
C TYR A 34 -15.82 2.80 -14.77
N GLN A 35 -15.23 1.76 -15.35
CA GLN A 35 -14.42 1.84 -16.57
C GLN A 35 -13.30 2.89 -16.49
N GLN A 36 -12.74 3.09 -15.29
CA GLN A 36 -11.68 4.04 -14.99
C GLN A 36 -10.59 3.38 -14.13
N PRO A 37 -9.36 3.92 -14.12
CA PRO A 37 -8.29 3.41 -13.28
C PRO A 37 -8.63 3.39 -11.79
N VAL A 38 -8.11 2.36 -11.12
CA VAL A 38 -8.23 2.17 -9.66
C VAL A 38 -6.86 2.25 -9.03
N ILE A 39 -6.72 3.07 -7.97
CA ILE A 39 -5.57 3.02 -7.06
C ILE A 39 -5.94 2.08 -5.93
N SER A 40 -5.08 1.10 -5.65
CA SER A 40 -5.22 0.16 -4.53
C SER A 40 -4.04 0.33 -3.59
N LEU A 41 -4.32 0.74 -2.36
CA LEU A 41 -3.32 0.93 -1.32
C LEU A 41 -3.37 -0.21 -0.31
N THR A 42 -2.21 -0.79 -0.07
CA THR A 42 -1.94 -1.69 1.06
C THR A 42 -0.65 -1.28 1.76
N LEU A 43 -0.36 -1.88 2.92
CA LEU A 43 0.88 -1.64 3.64
C LEU A 43 1.84 -2.83 3.52
N VAL A 44 3.13 -2.53 3.56
CA VAL A 44 4.19 -3.53 3.75
C VAL A 44 4.23 -3.89 5.24
N THR A 45 3.67 -5.03 5.60
CA THR A 45 3.55 -5.52 6.98
C THR A 45 4.24 -6.87 7.12
N PRO A 46 5.57 -6.91 7.35
CA PRO A 46 6.29 -8.17 7.53
C PRO A 46 5.83 -8.88 8.82
N GLY A 47 6.05 -10.20 8.87
CA GLY A 47 5.66 -11.03 10.02
C GLY A 47 4.16 -11.35 10.05
N GLU A 48 3.73 -11.92 11.18
CA GLU A 48 2.37 -12.43 11.34
C GLU A 48 1.33 -11.34 11.66
N ILE A 49 1.76 -10.25 12.30
CA ILE A 49 0.87 -9.17 12.70
C ILE A 49 0.64 -8.23 11.52
N LYS A 50 -0.60 -8.12 11.08
CA LYS A 50 -1.01 -7.30 9.94
C LYS A 50 -1.85 -6.08 10.35
N ASP A 51 -2.44 -6.11 11.54
CA ASP A 51 -3.22 -5.03 12.10
C ASP A 51 -2.68 -4.64 13.48
N SER A 52 -2.24 -3.41 13.63
CA SER A 52 -1.73 -2.84 14.86
C SER A 52 -1.98 -1.33 14.87
N LEU A 53 -1.88 -0.70 16.04
CA LEU A 53 -1.99 0.76 16.13
C LEU A 53 -0.95 1.46 15.24
N ARG A 54 0.30 0.96 15.20
CA ARG A 54 1.34 1.47 14.30
C ARG A 54 0.90 1.42 12.83
N TYR A 55 0.39 0.28 12.38
CA TYR A 55 -0.07 0.12 11.01
C TYR A 55 -1.30 0.97 10.69
N ARG A 56 -2.24 1.08 11.61
CA ARG A 56 -3.41 1.98 11.45
C ARG A 56 -3.01 3.44 11.36
N ASN A 57 -2.08 3.90 12.19
CA ASN A 57 -1.54 5.25 12.13
C ASN A 57 -0.78 5.49 10.81
N THR A 58 0.03 4.53 10.38
CA THR A 58 0.74 4.58 9.09
C THR A 58 -0.24 4.66 7.92
N MET A 59 -1.31 3.86 7.95
CA MET A 59 -2.38 3.93 6.95
C MET A 59 -3.06 5.30 6.94
N GLY A 60 -3.30 5.89 8.10
CA GLY A 60 -3.87 7.24 8.22
C GLY A 60 -3.04 8.29 7.49
N VAL A 61 -1.71 8.25 7.64
CA VAL A 61 -0.79 9.14 6.91
C VAL A 61 -0.85 8.88 5.40
N ALA A 62 -0.83 7.61 4.99
CA ALA A 62 -0.92 7.25 3.57
C ALA A 62 -2.22 7.73 2.92
N LEU A 63 -3.37 7.57 3.61
CA LEU A 63 -4.66 8.05 3.15
C LEU A 63 -4.66 9.57 2.95
N GLN A 64 -4.15 10.31 3.94
CA GLN A 64 -4.05 11.77 3.86
C GLN A 64 -3.19 12.19 2.66
N MET A 65 -2.04 11.57 2.48
CA MET A 65 -1.14 11.90 1.37
C MET A 65 -1.73 11.55 -0.01
N CYS A 66 -2.43 10.42 -0.12
CA CYS A 66 -3.11 10.06 -1.36
C CYS A 66 -4.27 11.00 -1.67
N ASP A 67 -5.12 11.29 -0.70
CA ASP A 67 -6.24 12.23 -0.89
C ASP A 67 -5.73 13.63 -1.27
N GLN A 68 -4.64 14.08 -0.64
CA GLN A 68 -4.01 15.37 -0.96
C GLN A 68 -3.45 15.38 -2.39
N LEU A 69 -2.76 14.31 -2.80
CA LEU A 69 -2.22 14.16 -4.16
C LEU A 69 -3.34 14.27 -5.21
N LEU A 70 -4.44 13.57 -4.99
CA LEU A 70 -5.58 13.59 -5.92
C LEU A 70 -6.22 14.98 -5.99
N TRP A 71 -6.36 15.64 -4.85
CA TRP A 71 -6.95 16.98 -4.75
C TRP A 71 -6.06 18.06 -5.39
N GLU A 72 -4.75 18.05 -5.12
CA GLU A 72 -3.79 19.01 -5.68
C GLU A 72 -3.69 18.91 -7.21
N ASN A 73 -3.76 17.69 -7.74
CA ASN A 73 -3.78 17.47 -9.19
C ASN A 73 -5.16 17.72 -9.82
N ARG A 74 -6.18 17.98 -9.02
CA ARG A 74 -7.57 18.20 -9.48
C ARG A 74 -8.11 17.01 -10.26
N TRP A 75 -7.70 15.81 -9.94
CA TRP A 75 -8.22 14.61 -10.57
C TRP A 75 -9.56 14.23 -9.95
N GLN A 76 -10.51 13.88 -10.80
CA GLN A 76 -11.83 13.49 -10.36
C GLN A 76 -11.81 12.10 -9.72
N VAL A 77 -12.19 12.03 -8.46
CA VAL A 77 -12.39 10.77 -7.72
C VAL A 77 -13.86 10.39 -7.85
N LEU A 78 -14.13 9.24 -8.48
CA LEU A 78 -15.49 8.74 -8.68
C LEU A 78 -16.00 7.95 -7.48
N ASP A 79 -15.11 7.22 -6.80
CA ASP A 79 -15.41 6.47 -5.59
C ASP A 79 -14.16 6.27 -4.74
N ARG A 80 -14.35 6.07 -3.42
CA ARG A 80 -13.30 5.86 -2.43
C ARG A 80 -13.79 4.88 -1.36
N GLN A 81 -13.00 3.87 -1.07
CA GLN A 81 -13.31 2.89 -0.03
C GLN A 81 -12.12 2.66 0.89
N LEU A 82 -12.38 2.55 2.17
CA LEU A 82 -11.42 2.20 3.21
C LEU A 82 -11.93 0.99 3.99
N LEU A 83 -11.07 0.00 4.15
CA LEU A 83 -11.36 -1.24 4.88
C LEU A 83 -10.30 -1.47 5.97
N TRP A 84 -10.73 -1.57 7.21
CA TRP A 84 -9.91 -1.97 8.34
C TRP A 84 -10.06 -3.47 8.58
N LEU A 85 -9.15 -4.26 8.00
CA LEU A 85 -9.19 -5.72 8.03
C LEU A 85 -8.13 -6.29 8.98
N PRO A 86 -8.39 -7.44 9.63
CA PRO A 86 -7.38 -8.13 10.43
C PRO A 86 -6.14 -8.55 9.63
N THR A 87 -6.31 -8.69 8.30
CA THR A 87 -5.25 -9.01 7.34
C THR A 87 -4.45 -7.79 6.88
N GLY A 88 -4.73 -6.63 7.43
CA GLY A 88 -4.16 -5.33 7.11
C GLY A 88 -5.17 -4.38 6.50
N PRO A 89 -4.99 -3.07 6.69
CA PRO A 89 -5.88 -2.06 6.10
C PRO A 89 -5.72 -2.02 4.58
N GLU A 90 -6.82 -1.74 3.89
CA GLU A 90 -6.88 -1.58 2.44
C GLU A 90 -7.66 -0.33 2.07
N ALA A 91 -7.23 0.37 1.03
CA ALA A 91 -8.00 1.47 0.46
C ALA A 91 -8.00 1.44 -1.06
N LEU A 92 -9.09 1.92 -1.64
CA LEU A 92 -9.26 2.05 -3.08
C LEU A 92 -9.77 3.44 -3.43
N TRP A 93 -9.30 3.98 -4.55
CA TRP A 93 -9.84 5.16 -5.23
C TRP A 93 -10.07 4.83 -6.68
N CYS A 94 -11.23 5.17 -7.21
CA CYS A 94 -11.47 5.18 -8.65
C CYS A 94 -11.26 6.59 -9.17
N VAL A 95 -10.36 6.78 -10.14
CA VAL A 95 -9.90 8.10 -10.56
C VAL A 95 -10.06 8.24 -12.08
N ALA A 96 -10.80 9.25 -12.52
CA ALA A 96 -10.99 9.56 -13.93
C ALA A 96 -9.78 10.34 -14.48
N HIS A 97 -8.66 9.65 -14.66
CA HIS A 97 -7.42 10.20 -15.20
C HIS A 97 -6.55 9.09 -15.82
N PRO A 98 -5.64 9.40 -16.77
CA PRO A 98 -4.77 8.38 -17.37
C PRO A 98 -3.94 7.61 -16.35
N ALA A 99 -4.00 6.29 -16.39
CA ALA A 99 -3.39 5.39 -15.41
C ALA A 99 -1.86 5.55 -15.30
N ALA A 100 -1.18 5.84 -16.41
CA ALA A 100 0.27 6.04 -16.41
C ALA A 100 0.70 7.26 -15.59
N GLU A 101 -0.04 8.37 -15.68
CA GLU A 101 0.21 9.58 -14.89
C GLU A 101 -0.10 9.36 -13.41
N ILE A 102 -1.22 8.68 -13.10
CA ILE A 102 -1.56 8.29 -11.73
C ILE A 102 -0.41 7.46 -11.14
N LYS A 103 0.07 6.45 -11.88
CA LYS A 103 1.16 5.57 -11.40
C LYS A 103 2.46 6.33 -11.18
N ALA A 104 2.80 7.27 -12.06
CA ALA A 104 4.00 8.10 -11.90
C ALA A 104 3.95 8.89 -10.58
N HIS A 105 2.84 9.54 -10.27
CA HIS A 105 2.66 10.30 -9.03
C HIS A 105 2.61 9.39 -7.78
N CYS A 106 1.97 8.23 -7.87
CA CYS A 106 1.98 7.24 -6.79
C CYS A 106 3.41 6.74 -6.51
N ALA A 107 4.18 6.43 -7.55
CA ALA A 107 5.56 5.99 -7.41
C ALA A 107 6.47 7.09 -6.81
N GLU A 108 6.28 8.34 -7.21
CA GLU A 108 6.98 9.49 -6.63
C GLU A 108 6.66 9.63 -5.13
N LEU A 109 5.38 9.53 -4.76
CA LEU A 109 4.95 9.58 -3.36
C LEU A 109 5.60 8.46 -2.52
N GLU A 110 5.63 7.24 -3.03
CA GLU A 110 6.30 6.11 -2.37
C GLU A 110 7.82 6.33 -2.21
N GLN A 111 8.45 7.05 -3.14
CA GLN A 111 9.90 7.31 -3.12
C GLN A 111 10.29 8.50 -2.26
N THR A 112 9.46 9.53 -2.20
CA THR A 112 9.82 10.82 -1.56
C THR A 112 9.33 10.94 -0.13
N HIS A 113 8.19 10.32 0.22
CA HIS A 113 7.69 10.38 1.59
C HIS A 113 8.50 9.46 2.52
N PRO A 114 8.85 9.89 3.74
CA PRO A 114 9.63 9.08 4.69
C PRO A 114 9.00 7.71 5.04
N LEU A 115 7.68 7.60 5.05
CA LEU A 115 6.95 6.33 5.22
C LEU A 115 6.59 5.65 3.89
N GLY A 116 6.86 6.28 2.75
CA GLY A 116 6.44 5.80 1.44
C GLY A 116 6.94 4.40 1.08
N ARG A 117 8.09 4.01 1.64
CA ARG A 117 8.63 2.65 1.47
C ARG A 117 7.73 1.57 2.08
N LEU A 118 6.88 1.93 3.04
CA LEU A 118 5.92 1.03 3.69
C LEU A 118 4.56 1.00 2.97
N TRP A 119 4.35 1.84 1.97
CA TRP A 119 3.12 1.89 1.18
C TRP A 119 3.26 1.12 -0.11
N ASP A 120 2.22 0.42 -0.48
CA ASP A 120 2.12 -0.30 -1.74
C ASP A 120 0.93 0.25 -2.53
N LEU A 121 1.25 1.15 -3.47
CA LEU A 121 0.28 1.85 -4.31
C LEU A 121 0.25 1.19 -5.70
N ASP A 122 -0.65 0.25 -5.88
CA ASP A 122 -0.94 -0.34 -7.17
C ASP A 122 -1.92 0.52 -7.97
N VAL A 123 -1.66 0.67 -9.24
CA VAL A 123 -2.59 1.30 -10.19
C VAL A 123 -3.00 0.27 -11.22
N ILE A 124 -4.30 0.11 -11.40
CA ILE A 124 -4.88 -0.89 -12.30
C ILE A 124 -5.79 -0.15 -13.28
N CYS A 125 -5.59 -0.37 -14.57
CA CYS A 125 -6.46 0.20 -15.59
C CYS A 125 -7.35 -0.84 -16.26
N PRO A 126 -8.52 -0.45 -16.77
CA PRO A 126 -9.47 -1.39 -17.39
C PRO A 126 -8.89 -2.11 -18.61
N GLU A 127 -8.04 -1.43 -19.39
CA GLU A 127 -7.54 -1.94 -20.68
C GLU A 127 -6.38 -2.92 -20.52
N ASN A 128 -5.42 -2.59 -19.64
CA ASN A 128 -4.13 -3.28 -19.56
C ASN A 128 -3.81 -3.89 -18.20
N GLY A 129 -4.72 -3.78 -17.22
CA GLY A 129 -4.49 -4.28 -15.87
C GLY A 129 -3.46 -3.45 -15.09
N HIS A 130 -2.58 -4.11 -14.34
CA HIS A 130 -1.59 -3.45 -13.50
C HIS A 130 -0.58 -2.61 -14.29
N VAL A 131 -0.39 -1.37 -13.86
CA VAL A 131 0.64 -0.47 -14.40
C VAL A 131 1.92 -0.65 -13.59
N GLY A 132 2.94 -1.26 -14.19
CA GLY A 132 4.22 -1.53 -13.53
C GLY A 132 5.16 -0.32 -13.47
N ARG A 133 6.05 -0.28 -12.48
CA ARG A 133 7.10 0.76 -12.38
C ARG A 133 8.07 0.73 -13.54
N GLN A 134 8.38 -0.44 -14.07
CA GLN A 134 9.33 -0.62 -15.18
C GLN A 134 8.84 0.06 -16.46
N SER A 135 7.52 0.08 -16.71
CA SER A 135 6.93 0.78 -17.85
C SER A 135 7.12 2.31 -17.81
N LEU A 136 7.47 2.84 -16.62
CA LEU A 136 7.71 4.27 -16.38
C LEU A 136 9.19 4.62 -16.25
N GLY A 137 10.11 3.66 -16.44
CA GLY A 137 11.54 3.86 -16.22
C GLY A 137 11.94 4.04 -14.74
N SER A 138 11.04 3.72 -13.81
CA SER A 138 11.28 3.86 -12.38
C SER A 138 12.13 2.73 -11.82
N HIS A 139 12.97 3.05 -10.83
CA HIS A 139 13.83 2.07 -10.16
C HIS A 139 13.01 1.06 -9.35
N LEU A 140 13.51 -0.18 -9.30
CA LEU A 140 12.96 -1.22 -8.44
C LEU A 140 13.07 -0.84 -6.95
N ARG A 141 12.11 -1.30 -6.15
CA ARG A 141 12.17 -1.12 -4.70
C ARG A 141 13.40 -1.79 -4.11
N ARG A 142 14.11 -1.08 -3.24
CA ARG A 142 15.23 -1.63 -2.47
C ARG A 142 14.75 -2.33 -1.21
N CYS A 143 15.56 -3.27 -0.74
CA CYS A 143 15.36 -3.94 0.54
C CYS A 143 15.32 -2.91 1.70
N LEU A 144 14.54 -3.20 2.74
CA LEU A 144 14.47 -2.36 3.94
C LEU A 144 15.73 -2.44 4.81
N ILE A 145 16.54 -3.50 4.65
CA ILE A 145 17.72 -3.78 5.48
C ILE A 145 19.02 -3.49 4.73
N CYS A 146 19.10 -3.85 3.44
CA CYS A 146 20.29 -3.68 2.61
C CYS A 146 19.96 -3.01 1.28
N ASP A 147 20.98 -2.77 0.45
CA ASP A 147 20.84 -2.04 -0.82
C ASP A 147 20.41 -2.92 -2.01
N GLU A 148 20.21 -4.21 -1.79
CA GLU A 148 19.75 -5.11 -2.85
C GLU A 148 18.27 -4.91 -3.21
N PRO A 149 17.82 -5.37 -4.39
CA PRO A 149 16.41 -5.34 -4.74
C PRO A 149 15.55 -6.09 -3.71
N ALA A 150 14.44 -5.49 -3.29
CA ALA A 150 13.58 -6.04 -2.25
C ALA A 150 13.08 -7.46 -2.55
N HIS A 151 12.75 -7.73 -3.83
CA HIS A 151 12.27 -9.05 -4.24
C HIS A 151 13.35 -10.15 -4.12
N ALA A 152 14.63 -9.81 -4.33
CA ALA A 152 15.73 -10.77 -4.17
C ALA A 152 15.91 -11.18 -2.72
N CYS A 153 15.92 -10.21 -1.79
CA CYS A 153 16.00 -10.48 -0.36
C CYS A 153 14.78 -11.24 0.17
N SER A 154 13.58 -10.92 -0.33
CA SER A 154 12.35 -11.60 0.06
C SER A 154 12.34 -13.07 -0.39
N ARG A 155 12.72 -13.34 -1.64
CA ARG A 155 12.78 -14.72 -2.17
C ARG A 155 13.84 -15.57 -1.48
N SER A 156 15.01 -15.02 -1.25
CA SER A 156 16.13 -15.73 -0.60
C SER A 156 16.00 -15.80 0.90
N ARG A 157 15.03 -15.10 1.51
CA ARG A 157 14.91 -14.93 2.97
C ARG A 157 16.23 -14.50 3.61
N LYS A 158 16.96 -13.60 2.95
CA LYS A 158 18.28 -13.14 3.34
C LYS A 158 18.33 -12.57 4.75
N HIS A 159 17.25 -11.90 5.17
CA HIS A 159 17.14 -11.29 6.49
C HIS A 159 16.10 -12.03 7.35
N PRO A 160 16.36 -12.25 8.65
CA PRO A 160 15.35 -12.77 9.58
C PRO A 160 14.11 -11.85 9.60
N VAL A 161 12.92 -12.45 9.68
CA VAL A 161 11.66 -11.69 9.67
C VAL A 161 11.59 -10.69 10.84
N GLU A 162 12.10 -11.06 11.99
CA GLU A 162 12.15 -10.21 13.19
C GLU A 162 12.96 -8.95 12.96
N GLN A 163 14.04 -9.03 12.19
CA GLN A 163 14.88 -7.89 11.84
C GLN A 163 14.12 -6.93 10.88
N VAL A 164 13.37 -7.48 9.93
CA VAL A 164 12.57 -6.69 9.00
C VAL A 164 11.41 -6.01 9.74
N VAL A 165 10.73 -6.72 10.65
CA VAL A 165 9.68 -6.16 11.52
C VAL A 165 10.23 -5.01 12.36
N ALA A 166 11.36 -5.22 13.05
CA ALA A 166 11.98 -4.19 13.88
C ALA A 166 12.35 -2.94 13.07
N ARG A 167 12.83 -3.11 11.84
CA ARG A 167 13.14 -1.99 10.95
C ARG A 167 11.89 -1.20 10.57
N VAL A 168 10.80 -1.88 10.23
CA VAL A 168 9.51 -1.24 9.89
C VAL A 168 8.96 -0.48 11.09
N GLU A 169 8.93 -1.10 12.26
CA GLU A 169 8.44 -0.46 13.48
C GLU A 169 9.27 0.78 13.86
N LYS A 170 10.59 0.68 13.71
CA LYS A 170 11.48 1.83 13.93
C LYS A 170 11.18 2.98 12.96
N MET A 171 10.97 2.72 11.68
CA MET A 171 10.62 3.76 10.70
C MET A 171 9.33 4.47 11.08
N ILE A 172 8.33 3.72 11.54
CA ILE A 172 7.05 4.27 11.98
C ILE A 172 7.22 5.10 13.25
N ASP A 173 7.91 4.56 14.26
CA ASP A 173 8.12 5.26 15.53
C ASP A 173 8.95 6.55 15.34
N ASP A 174 9.99 6.51 14.51
CA ASP A 174 10.79 7.70 14.16
C ASP A 174 9.95 8.78 13.47
N TRP A 175 9.00 8.40 12.62
CA TRP A 175 8.09 9.36 11.98
C TRP A 175 7.18 10.05 12.99
N PHE A 176 6.53 9.28 13.86
CA PHE A 176 5.58 9.81 14.85
C PHE A 176 6.25 10.47 16.05
N ALA A 177 7.57 10.31 16.24
CA ALA A 177 8.35 11.04 17.24
C ALA A 177 8.86 12.42 16.76
N ARG A 178 8.59 12.78 15.51
CA ARG A 178 8.91 14.12 14.99
C ARG A 178 7.82 15.10 15.45
N ASP A 179 8.20 16.03 16.30
CA ASP A 179 7.38 17.18 16.70
C ASP A 179 7.48 18.30 15.64
#